data_31cf5444fa93ffc4a9e45dd2c168d313
#
_entry.id   31cf5444fa93ffc4a9e45dd2c168d313
#
_cell.length_a   1.000
_cell.length_b   1.000
_cell.length_c   1.000
_cell.angle_alpha   90.00
_cell.angle_beta   90.00
_cell.angle_gamma   90.00
#
_symmetry.space_group_name_H-M   'P 1'
#
loop_
_entity.id
_entity.type
_entity.pdbx_description
1 polymer ?
#
loop_
_entity_poly.entity_id
_entity_poly.type
_entity_poly.pdbx_seq_one_letter_code
_entity_poly.pdbx_strand_id
1 'polypeptide(L)'
;MKYAEGSARIDVGDTRVLVAASVESRVPPFLRDTGKGWVTAEYAMLPRATATRSQREVVRGRPSGRTSEIQRLIGRSLRAVVDLAALGERTITVDCDVIQADGGTRTASVTAAYAALAQACARLLLTGDVSRWPLSGAVAAVSAGIVDGRPLLDLDYAEDAAATVDMNVVGTPGGELVEIQGTGEERTFRREELDALVDLALGGIAELGRIQRAALAETLAEVDAVLAKSDRRPAPAKDESDLWGRP
;
A
#
# COMPACT_ATOMS: atom_id res chain seq x y z
N MET A 1 -5.17 5.04 16.12
CA MET A 1 -4.21 5.33 17.25
C MET A 1 -4.33 6.79 17.66
N LYS A 2 -4.08 7.14 18.93
CA LYS A 2 -4.39 8.49 19.45
C LYS A 2 -3.54 9.62 18.84
N TYR A 3 -2.29 9.37 18.55
CA TYR A 3 -1.33 10.41 18.15
C TYR A 3 -0.98 10.40 16.66
N ALA A 4 -1.25 9.31 15.97
CA ALA A 4 -1.02 9.20 14.52
C ALA A 4 -2.01 10.09 13.75
N GLU A 5 -1.58 10.67 12.64
CA GLU A 5 -2.43 11.44 11.74
C GLU A 5 -3.45 10.54 11.01
N GLY A 6 -3.08 9.29 10.78
CA GLY A 6 -3.95 8.23 10.30
C GLY A 6 -3.54 6.88 10.86
N SER A 7 -4.46 5.95 11.00
CA SER A 7 -4.12 4.59 11.45
C SER A 7 -5.18 3.59 11.01
N ALA A 8 -4.75 2.38 10.72
CA ALA A 8 -5.62 1.29 10.36
C ALA A 8 -5.12 -0.01 10.98
N ARG A 9 -6.02 -0.95 11.16
CA ARG A 9 -5.69 -2.35 11.39
C ARG A 9 -6.36 -3.17 10.29
N ILE A 10 -5.66 -4.13 9.77
CA ILE A 10 -6.19 -5.11 8.82
C ILE A 10 -6.04 -6.51 9.41
N ASP A 11 -7.08 -7.29 9.24
CA ASP A 11 -7.11 -8.72 9.52
C ASP A 11 -7.51 -9.41 8.21
N VAL A 12 -6.65 -10.29 7.70
CA VAL A 12 -6.87 -11.10 6.49
C VAL A 12 -6.55 -12.54 6.87
N GLY A 13 -7.58 -13.38 7.02
CA GLY A 13 -7.41 -14.67 7.65
C GLY A 13 -6.76 -14.53 9.02
N ASP A 14 -5.63 -15.21 9.22
CA ASP A 14 -4.82 -15.12 10.43
C ASP A 14 -3.70 -14.06 10.36
N THR A 15 -3.49 -13.41 9.23
CA THR A 15 -2.56 -12.28 9.12
C THR A 15 -3.17 -11.02 9.71
N ARG A 16 -2.42 -10.33 10.59
CA ARG A 16 -2.83 -9.09 11.24
C ARG A 16 -1.72 -8.05 11.18
N VAL A 17 -2.07 -6.87 10.69
CA VAL A 17 -1.12 -5.75 10.59
C VAL A 17 -1.73 -4.50 11.20
N LEU A 18 -0.96 -3.82 12.05
CA LEU A 18 -1.28 -2.49 12.57
C LEU A 18 -0.48 -1.46 11.78
N VAL A 19 -1.14 -0.39 11.35
CA VAL A 19 -0.51 0.65 10.55
C VAL A 19 -0.76 2.02 11.16
N ALA A 20 0.27 2.86 11.17
CA ALA A 20 0.19 4.26 11.59
C ALA A 20 0.85 5.15 10.55
N ALA A 21 0.23 6.30 10.24
CA ALA A 21 0.78 7.33 9.39
C ALA A 21 1.16 8.55 10.23
N SER A 22 2.39 9.02 10.06
CA SER A 22 2.95 10.20 10.73
C SER A 22 3.31 11.26 9.71
N VAL A 23 2.95 12.52 9.96
CA VAL A 23 3.22 13.66 9.08
C VAL A 23 4.32 14.53 9.65
N GLU A 24 5.35 14.82 8.85
CA GLU A 24 6.44 15.72 9.20
C GLU A 24 6.51 16.89 8.20
N SER A 25 6.70 18.13 8.71
CA SER A 25 6.85 19.35 7.89
C SER A 25 8.27 19.49 7.33
N ARG A 26 8.82 18.41 6.80
CA ARG A 26 10.13 18.34 6.14
C ARG A 26 10.12 17.29 5.04
N VAL A 27 10.99 17.46 4.07
CA VAL A 27 11.21 16.47 2.99
C VAL A 27 12.66 15.98 3.00
N PRO A 28 12.94 14.82 2.40
CA PRO A 28 14.30 14.37 2.14
C PRO A 28 15.11 15.42 1.38
N PRO A 29 16.46 15.45 1.55
CA PRO A 29 17.33 16.47 0.94
C PRO A 29 17.16 16.63 -0.57
N PHE A 30 16.86 15.55 -1.29
CA PHE A 30 16.68 15.56 -2.75
C PHE A 30 15.36 16.19 -3.23
N LEU A 31 14.43 16.51 -2.30
CA LEU A 31 13.15 17.20 -2.60
C LEU A 31 13.05 18.60 -2.03
N ARG A 32 14.08 19.11 -1.36
CA ARG A 32 14.06 20.47 -0.81
C ARG A 32 13.91 21.48 -1.95
N ASP A 33 13.12 22.50 -1.70
CA ASP A 33 12.84 23.61 -2.64
C ASP A 33 12.19 23.16 -3.96
N THR A 34 11.62 21.95 -4.00
CA THR A 34 10.89 21.45 -5.19
C THR A 34 9.38 21.67 -5.10
N GLY A 35 8.88 22.05 -3.92
CA GLY A 35 7.43 22.16 -3.65
C GLY A 35 6.71 20.81 -3.59
N LYS A 36 7.43 19.68 -3.62
CA LYS A 36 6.85 18.33 -3.60
C LYS A 36 7.06 17.66 -2.25
N GLY A 37 6.05 16.93 -1.82
CA GLY A 37 6.12 16.08 -0.65
C GLY A 37 6.70 14.69 -0.95
N TRP A 38 6.74 13.87 0.09
CA TRP A 38 7.21 12.50 0.00
C TRP A 38 6.32 11.56 0.82
N VAL A 39 6.19 10.33 0.34
CA VAL A 39 5.56 9.24 1.10
C VAL A 39 6.55 8.08 1.15
N THR A 40 6.80 7.60 2.34
CA THR A 40 7.67 6.45 2.60
C THR A 40 7.00 5.49 3.58
N ALA A 41 7.57 4.30 3.72
CA ALA A 41 7.05 3.32 4.66
C ALA A 41 8.18 2.60 5.39
N GLU A 42 7.88 2.20 6.62
CA GLU A 42 8.64 1.24 7.38
C GLU A 42 7.82 -0.02 7.58
N TYR A 43 8.49 -1.16 7.73
CA TYR A 43 7.86 -2.45 7.92
C TYR A 43 8.62 -3.24 8.96
N ALA A 44 7.91 -3.80 9.91
CA ALA A 44 8.47 -4.66 10.93
C ALA A 44 7.52 -5.80 11.29
N MET A 45 8.08 -6.86 11.88
CA MET A 45 7.30 -7.95 12.45
C MET A 45 7.57 -8.05 13.95
N LEU A 46 6.52 -8.25 14.75
CA LEU A 46 6.71 -8.58 16.16
C LEU A 46 7.47 -9.92 16.28
N PRO A 47 8.32 -10.07 17.30
CA PRO A 47 9.09 -11.30 17.48
C PRO A 47 8.26 -12.59 17.53
N ARG A 48 7.00 -12.50 17.95
CA ARG A 48 6.05 -13.62 18.01
C ARG A 48 4.91 -13.49 17.02
N ALA A 49 5.10 -12.72 15.95
CA ALA A 49 4.16 -12.72 14.83
C ALA A 49 4.10 -14.07 14.12
N THR A 50 5.15 -14.86 14.19
CA THR A 50 5.29 -16.21 13.60
C THR A 50 5.26 -17.31 14.65
N ALA A 51 5.09 -18.56 14.23
CA ALA A 51 5.04 -19.76 15.10
C ALA A 51 6.27 -19.87 16.01
N THR A 52 7.46 -19.53 15.51
CA THR A 52 8.70 -19.46 16.28
C THR A 52 9.10 -18.01 16.53
N ARG A 53 9.73 -17.72 17.68
CA ARG A 53 10.19 -16.37 18.00
C ARG A 53 11.34 -15.97 17.08
N SER A 54 11.16 -14.88 16.34
CA SER A 54 12.24 -14.23 15.59
C SER A 54 12.96 -13.16 16.44
N GLN A 55 14.22 -12.89 16.12
CA GLN A 55 14.95 -11.79 16.76
C GLN A 55 14.54 -10.45 16.14
N ARG A 56 14.42 -9.38 16.98
CA ARG A 56 14.20 -8.03 16.46
C ARG A 56 15.36 -7.59 15.56
N GLU A 57 15.06 -7.03 14.40
CA GLU A 57 16.07 -6.61 13.42
C GLU A 57 16.99 -5.51 13.96
N VAL A 58 16.48 -4.63 14.82
CA VAL A 58 17.29 -3.60 15.47
C VAL A 58 18.45 -4.19 16.26
N VAL A 59 18.31 -5.39 16.83
CA VAL A 59 19.39 -6.11 17.54
C VAL A 59 20.46 -6.61 16.57
N ARG A 60 20.12 -6.78 15.29
CA ARG A 60 21.06 -7.15 14.22
C ARG A 60 21.77 -5.93 13.61
N GLY A 61 21.40 -4.71 14.00
CA GLY A 61 22.02 -3.46 13.58
C GLY A 61 21.56 -2.93 12.23
N ARG A 62 20.79 -3.70 11.44
CA ARG A 62 20.23 -3.26 10.16
C ARG A 62 18.99 -4.09 9.77
N PRO A 63 18.05 -3.52 8.99
CA PRO A 63 16.96 -4.27 8.39
C PRO A 63 17.47 -5.38 7.47
N SER A 64 16.70 -6.46 7.35
CA SER A 64 16.97 -7.52 6.37
C SER A 64 16.70 -7.04 4.93
N GLY A 65 17.23 -7.76 3.96
CA GLY A 65 16.93 -7.48 2.53
C GLY A 65 15.43 -7.55 2.25
N ARG A 66 14.73 -8.53 2.83
CA ARG A 66 13.28 -8.69 2.73
C ARG A 66 12.54 -7.49 3.33
N THR A 67 12.89 -7.05 4.53
CA THR A 67 12.30 -5.88 5.17
C THR A 67 12.47 -4.63 4.31
N SER A 68 13.70 -4.40 3.81
CA SER A 68 13.99 -3.24 2.95
C SER A 68 13.26 -3.31 1.61
N GLU A 69 13.07 -4.50 1.04
CA GLU A 69 12.29 -4.71 -0.19
C GLU A 69 10.81 -4.37 0.05
N ILE A 70 10.20 -4.87 1.15
CA ILE A 70 8.79 -4.63 1.49
C ILE A 70 8.55 -3.14 1.78
N GLN A 71 9.42 -2.47 2.52
CA GLN A 71 9.33 -1.02 2.75
C GLN A 71 9.29 -0.24 1.44
N ARG A 72 10.13 -0.60 0.47
CA ARG A 72 10.16 0.04 -0.85
C ARG A 72 8.91 -0.26 -1.66
N LEU A 73 8.40 -1.49 -1.62
CA LEU A 73 7.14 -1.88 -2.25
C LEU A 73 6.00 -1.02 -1.73
N ILE A 74 5.79 -0.96 -0.41
CA ILE A 74 4.72 -0.16 0.21
C ILE A 74 4.86 1.31 -0.21
N GLY A 75 6.05 1.89 -0.05
CA GLY A 75 6.30 3.30 -0.41
C GLY A 75 6.00 3.60 -1.87
N ARG A 76 6.41 2.73 -2.82
CA ARG A 76 6.10 2.91 -4.26
C ARG A 76 4.60 2.80 -4.53
N SER A 77 3.96 1.80 -3.94
CA SER A 77 2.51 1.58 -4.09
C SER A 77 1.70 2.80 -3.66
N LEU A 78 2.02 3.37 -2.52
CA LEU A 78 1.35 4.57 -2.02
C LEU A 78 1.60 5.79 -2.92
N ARG A 79 2.85 6.01 -3.36
CA ARG A 79 3.18 7.14 -4.24
C ARG A 79 2.52 7.08 -5.62
N ALA A 80 2.13 5.89 -6.09
CA ALA A 80 1.40 5.75 -7.36
C ALA A 80 0.04 6.48 -7.35
N VAL A 81 -0.55 6.65 -6.16
CA VAL A 81 -1.87 7.28 -6.00
C VAL A 81 -1.81 8.62 -5.24
N VAL A 82 -0.63 9.24 -5.11
CA VAL A 82 -0.44 10.52 -4.41
C VAL A 82 0.05 11.60 -5.38
N ASP A 83 -0.65 12.72 -5.42
CA ASP A 83 -0.12 13.97 -5.98
C ASP A 83 0.85 14.61 -4.97
N LEU A 84 2.14 14.35 -5.17
CA LEU A 84 3.20 14.86 -4.29
C LEU A 84 3.29 16.39 -4.29
N ALA A 85 2.83 17.08 -5.35
CA ALA A 85 2.78 18.53 -5.38
C ALA A 85 1.61 19.07 -4.55
N ALA A 86 0.47 18.37 -4.55
CA ALA A 86 -0.65 18.71 -3.68
C ALA A 86 -0.31 18.49 -2.19
N LEU A 87 0.53 17.50 -1.88
CA LEU A 87 1.01 17.27 -0.52
C LEU A 87 1.92 18.41 -0.02
N GLY A 88 2.65 19.09 -0.92
CA GLY A 88 3.63 20.10 -0.57
C GLY A 88 4.83 19.52 0.20
N GLU A 89 5.79 20.32 0.63
CA GLU A 89 7.03 19.86 1.26
C GLU A 89 6.83 19.23 2.65
N ARG A 90 6.13 18.10 2.68
CA ARG A 90 5.89 17.25 3.85
C ARG A 90 6.28 15.83 3.55
N THR A 91 6.68 15.11 4.57
CA THR A 91 6.86 13.65 4.48
C THR A 91 5.76 12.96 5.27
N ILE A 92 5.11 11.96 4.67
CA ILE A 92 4.27 11.02 5.39
C ILE A 92 5.03 9.70 5.47
N THR A 93 5.36 9.29 6.68
CA THR A 93 5.92 7.97 6.98
C THR A 93 4.81 7.05 7.44
N VAL A 94 4.70 5.89 6.82
CA VAL A 94 3.70 4.88 7.16
C VAL A 94 4.39 3.67 7.77
N ASP A 95 4.19 3.47 9.06
CA ASP A 95 4.73 2.36 9.84
C ASP A 95 3.78 1.18 9.78
N CYS A 96 4.26 0.02 9.33
CA CYS A 96 3.50 -1.22 9.22
C CYS A 96 4.08 -2.28 10.16
N ASP A 97 3.38 -2.57 11.25
CA ASP A 97 3.77 -3.56 12.25
C ASP A 97 2.92 -4.83 12.11
N VAL A 98 3.54 -5.93 11.68
CA VAL A 98 2.88 -7.23 11.62
C VAL A 98 2.78 -7.81 13.02
N ILE A 99 1.53 -7.94 13.50
CA ILE A 99 1.21 -8.48 14.83
C ILE A 99 1.16 -10.00 14.77
N GLN A 100 0.58 -10.55 13.70
CA GLN A 100 0.47 -11.98 13.41
C GLN A 100 0.65 -12.19 11.91
N ALA A 101 1.45 -13.19 11.54
CA ALA A 101 1.79 -13.50 10.16
C ALA A 101 1.33 -14.91 9.78
N ASP A 102 0.53 -14.98 8.70
CA ASP A 102 0.07 -16.20 8.06
C ASP A 102 -0.13 -15.97 6.55
N GLY A 103 0.94 -15.84 5.80
CA GLY A 103 0.87 -15.44 4.39
C GLY A 103 0.52 -13.96 4.18
N GLY A 104 0.72 -13.42 2.99
CA GLY A 104 0.23 -12.11 2.53
C GLY A 104 0.60 -10.88 3.36
N THR A 105 1.61 -10.93 4.25
CA THR A 105 1.91 -9.80 5.16
C THR A 105 2.27 -8.51 4.43
N ARG A 106 2.97 -8.59 3.29
CA ARG A 106 3.35 -7.42 2.47
C ARG A 106 2.16 -6.79 1.77
N THR A 107 1.25 -7.61 1.25
CA THR A 107 0.05 -7.16 0.53
C THR A 107 -0.98 -6.58 1.49
N ALA A 108 -1.19 -7.21 2.65
CA ALA A 108 -2.00 -6.67 3.73
C ALA A 108 -1.45 -5.32 4.22
N SER A 109 -0.11 -5.18 4.33
CA SER A 109 0.52 -3.91 4.71
C SER A 109 0.25 -2.80 3.68
N VAL A 110 0.38 -3.05 2.37
CA VAL A 110 0.03 -2.06 1.32
C VAL A 110 -1.42 -1.63 1.44
N THR A 111 -2.33 -2.59 1.59
CA THR A 111 -3.78 -2.35 1.65
C THR A 111 -4.17 -1.52 2.88
N ALA A 112 -3.63 -1.81 4.06
CA ALA A 112 -3.90 -1.03 5.27
C ALA A 112 -3.15 0.31 5.27
N ALA A 113 -1.95 0.36 4.69
CA ALA A 113 -1.16 1.59 4.58
C ALA A 113 -1.90 2.67 3.79
N TYR A 114 -2.62 2.30 2.73
CA TYR A 114 -3.48 3.24 2.01
C TYR A 114 -4.56 3.85 2.91
N ALA A 115 -5.21 3.05 3.75
CA ALA A 115 -6.26 3.55 4.65
C ALA A 115 -5.71 4.54 5.69
N ALA A 116 -4.54 4.26 6.26
CA ALA A 116 -3.86 5.17 7.18
C ALA A 116 -3.40 6.46 6.47
N LEU A 117 -2.85 6.34 5.26
CA LEU A 117 -2.46 7.48 4.42
C LEU A 117 -3.65 8.37 4.08
N ALA A 118 -4.80 7.78 3.72
CA ALA A 118 -6.01 8.54 3.38
C ALA A 118 -6.51 9.37 4.56
N GLN A 119 -6.51 8.82 5.78
CA GLN A 119 -6.85 9.56 7.00
C GLN A 119 -5.87 10.70 7.27
N ALA A 120 -4.55 10.47 7.11
CA ALA A 120 -3.55 11.51 7.28
C ALA A 120 -3.72 12.65 6.26
N CYS A 121 -3.97 12.32 4.99
CA CYS A 121 -4.28 13.31 3.94
C CYS A 121 -5.58 14.07 4.24
N ALA A 122 -6.61 13.39 4.73
CA ALA A 122 -7.86 14.04 5.13
C ALA A 122 -7.63 15.03 6.27
N ARG A 123 -6.87 14.64 7.28
CA ARG A 123 -6.52 15.56 8.38
C ARG A 123 -5.81 16.80 7.89
N LEU A 124 -4.81 16.66 7.01
CA LEU A 124 -4.11 17.81 6.41
C LEU A 124 -5.06 18.74 5.63
N LEU A 125 -6.02 18.19 4.90
CA LEU A 125 -7.01 18.98 4.17
C LEU A 125 -7.99 19.68 5.11
N LEU A 126 -8.47 19.00 6.14
CA LEU A 126 -9.43 19.52 7.13
C LEU A 126 -8.81 20.63 7.99
N THR A 127 -7.54 20.54 8.34
CA THR A 127 -6.80 21.58 9.07
C THR A 127 -6.36 22.75 8.17
N GLY A 128 -6.45 22.61 6.85
CA GLY A 128 -6.02 23.62 5.89
C GLY A 128 -4.51 23.61 5.63
N ASP A 129 -3.79 22.59 6.10
CA ASP A 129 -2.35 22.40 5.86
C ASP A 129 -2.04 22.13 4.39
N VAL A 130 -2.97 21.50 3.67
CA VAL A 130 -2.92 21.37 2.21
C VAL A 130 -4.15 22.02 1.59
N SER A 131 -3.98 22.58 0.40
CA SER A 131 -5.04 23.32 -0.29
C SER A 131 -5.88 22.44 -1.23
N ARG A 132 -5.41 21.24 -1.56
CA ARG A 132 -6.07 20.30 -2.47
C ARG A 132 -6.00 18.89 -1.89
N TRP A 133 -6.95 18.05 -2.27
CA TRP A 133 -6.92 16.63 -1.92
C TRP A 133 -5.71 15.94 -2.60
N PRO A 134 -4.80 15.31 -1.83
CA PRO A 134 -3.56 14.79 -2.41
C PRO A 134 -3.70 13.40 -3.06
N LEU A 135 -4.80 12.67 -2.85
CA LEU A 135 -4.95 11.33 -3.41
C LEU A 135 -5.68 11.37 -4.75
N SER A 136 -5.11 10.76 -5.78
CA SER A 136 -5.68 10.60 -7.11
C SER A 136 -6.56 9.34 -7.24
N GLY A 137 -6.39 8.37 -6.34
CA GLY A 137 -7.11 7.11 -6.35
C GLY A 137 -6.83 6.28 -5.10
N ALA A 138 -7.23 5.02 -5.13
CA ALA A 138 -6.95 4.03 -4.11
C ALA A 138 -6.00 2.96 -4.63
N VAL A 139 -5.26 2.32 -3.72
CA VAL A 139 -4.37 1.21 -4.03
C VAL A 139 -4.58 0.09 -3.02
N ALA A 140 -4.59 -1.13 -3.51
CA ALA A 140 -4.60 -2.33 -2.67
C ALA A 140 -3.66 -3.38 -3.26
N ALA A 141 -3.36 -4.41 -2.50
CA ALA A 141 -2.51 -5.50 -2.93
C ALA A 141 -3.03 -6.84 -2.40
N VAL A 142 -2.77 -7.89 -3.15
CA VAL A 142 -3.12 -9.26 -2.77
C VAL A 142 -2.05 -10.22 -3.29
N SER A 143 -1.88 -11.36 -2.62
CA SER A 143 -1.09 -12.48 -3.13
C SER A 143 -1.95 -13.38 -4.02
N ALA A 144 -1.32 -13.98 -5.01
CA ALA A 144 -1.91 -15.02 -5.84
C ALA A 144 -0.84 -16.05 -6.19
N GLY A 145 -1.20 -17.29 -6.39
CA GLY A 145 -0.20 -18.31 -6.73
C GLY A 145 -0.81 -19.55 -7.36
N ILE A 146 0.06 -20.48 -7.76
CA ILE A 146 -0.34 -21.78 -8.27
C ILE A 146 0.02 -22.85 -7.25
N VAL A 147 -1.00 -23.45 -6.64
CA VAL A 147 -0.88 -24.53 -5.67
C VAL A 147 -1.60 -25.76 -6.23
N ASP A 148 -0.92 -26.90 -6.28
CA ASP A 148 -1.48 -28.14 -6.89
C ASP A 148 -2.06 -27.94 -8.29
N GLY A 149 -1.40 -27.08 -9.11
CA GLY A 149 -1.82 -26.77 -10.47
C GLY A 149 -3.05 -25.87 -10.61
N ARG A 150 -3.53 -25.27 -9.50
CA ARG A 150 -4.70 -24.38 -9.47
C ARG A 150 -4.29 -22.97 -9.09
N PRO A 151 -4.79 -21.93 -9.79
CA PRO A 151 -4.61 -20.55 -9.37
C PRO A 151 -5.44 -20.29 -8.10
N LEU A 152 -4.81 -19.79 -7.06
CA LEU A 152 -5.41 -19.37 -5.79
C LEU A 152 -5.16 -17.90 -5.53
N LEU A 153 -6.07 -17.28 -4.81
CA LEU A 153 -6.01 -15.89 -4.37
C LEU A 153 -5.82 -15.85 -2.86
N ASP A 154 -5.01 -14.89 -2.38
CA ASP A 154 -4.84 -14.62 -0.95
C ASP A 154 -4.29 -15.83 -0.20
N LEU A 155 -3.08 -16.25 -0.60
CA LEU A 155 -2.42 -17.44 -0.06
C LEU A 155 -2.16 -17.32 1.44
N ASP A 156 -2.56 -18.32 2.21
CA ASP A 156 -2.09 -18.51 3.58
C ASP A 156 -0.64 -19.03 3.59
N TYR A 157 -0.05 -19.19 4.77
CA TYR A 157 1.35 -19.63 4.88
C TYR A 157 1.57 -21.04 4.31
N ALA A 158 0.63 -21.95 4.45
CA ALA A 158 0.76 -23.33 3.96
C ALA A 158 0.66 -23.37 2.44
N GLU A 159 -0.25 -22.60 1.87
CA GLU A 159 -0.43 -22.44 0.43
C GLU A 159 0.78 -21.73 -0.21
N ASP A 160 1.26 -20.63 0.40
CA ASP A 160 2.45 -19.90 -0.02
C ASP A 160 3.69 -20.81 -0.05
N ALA A 161 3.88 -21.60 1.01
CA ALA A 161 4.98 -22.54 1.11
C ALA A 161 4.91 -23.73 0.12
N ALA A 162 3.71 -24.07 -0.37
CA ALA A 162 3.48 -25.14 -1.34
C ALA A 162 3.31 -24.61 -2.79
N ALA A 163 3.32 -23.29 -2.97
CA ALA A 163 3.09 -22.68 -4.27
C ALA A 163 4.24 -22.95 -5.24
N THR A 164 3.93 -23.45 -6.41
CA THR A 164 4.90 -23.60 -7.52
C THR A 164 5.14 -22.29 -8.26
N VAL A 165 4.22 -21.35 -8.14
CA VAL A 165 4.32 -19.94 -8.58
C VAL A 165 3.74 -19.07 -7.46
N ASP A 166 4.51 -18.13 -6.93
CA ASP A 166 4.09 -17.09 -6.00
C ASP A 166 4.09 -15.73 -6.69
N MET A 167 3.05 -14.95 -6.46
CA MET A 167 2.88 -13.63 -7.05
C MET A 167 2.25 -12.66 -6.06
N ASN A 168 2.76 -11.43 -6.04
CA ASN A 168 2.15 -10.32 -5.33
C ASN A 168 1.78 -9.24 -6.35
N VAL A 169 0.53 -8.85 -6.37
CA VAL A 169 -0.03 -7.86 -7.29
C VAL A 169 -0.49 -6.64 -6.51
N VAL A 170 -0.05 -5.48 -6.95
CA VAL A 170 -0.49 -4.18 -6.46
C VAL A 170 -1.22 -3.47 -7.59
N GLY A 171 -2.41 -2.98 -7.33
CA GLY A 171 -3.22 -2.29 -8.33
C GLY A 171 -4.25 -1.34 -7.73
N THR A 172 -4.94 -0.65 -8.60
CA THR A 172 -6.08 0.19 -8.24
C THR A 172 -7.37 -0.64 -8.27
N PRO A 173 -8.41 -0.28 -7.49
CA PRO A 173 -9.72 -0.91 -7.61
C PRO A 173 -10.37 -0.72 -8.99
N GLY A 174 -9.86 0.18 -9.81
CA GLY A 174 -10.26 0.40 -11.21
C GLY A 174 -9.64 -0.59 -12.21
N GLY A 175 -8.71 -1.45 -11.76
CA GLY A 175 -8.08 -2.48 -12.59
C GLY A 175 -6.72 -2.09 -13.18
N GLU A 176 -6.15 -0.94 -12.80
CA GLU A 176 -4.81 -0.53 -13.22
C GLU A 176 -3.76 -1.19 -12.33
N LEU A 177 -2.64 -1.59 -12.94
CA LEU A 177 -1.54 -2.24 -12.24
C LEU A 177 -0.51 -1.19 -11.78
N VAL A 178 -0.04 -1.33 -10.55
CA VAL A 178 1.05 -0.52 -9.98
C VAL A 178 2.34 -1.32 -9.95
N GLU A 179 2.30 -2.56 -9.49
CA GLU A 179 3.48 -3.43 -9.43
C GLU A 179 3.05 -4.90 -9.45
N ILE A 180 3.80 -5.72 -10.15
CA ILE A 180 3.68 -7.18 -10.15
C ILE A 180 5.04 -7.75 -9.75
N GLN A 181 5.05 -8.60 -8.74
CA GLN A 181 6.19 -9.41 -8.35
C GLN A 181 5.76 -10.87 -8.46
N GLY A 182 6.40 -11.66 -9.32
CA GLY A 182 6.06 -13.06 -9.51
C GLY A 182 7.31 -13.91 -9.68
N THR A 183 7.32 -15.06 -9.03
CA THR A 183 8.42 -16.02 -9.04
C THR A 183 7.89 -17.42 -9.31
N GLY A 184 8.56 -18.15 -10.20
CA GLY A 184 8.42 -19.60 -10.29
C GLY A 184 9.37 -20.24 -9.29
N GLU A 185 8.84 -20.76 -8.20
CA GLU A 185 9.66 -21.29 -7.09
C GLU A 185 10.28 -22.65 -7.46
N GLU A 186 9.50 -23.56 -8.04
CA GLU A 186 9.93 -24.90 -8.41
C GLU A 186 10.02 -25.10 -9.93
N ARG A 187 9.39 -24.24 -10.72
CA ARG A 187 9.32 -24.32 -12.18
C ARG A 187 9.13 -22.95 -12.82
N THR A 188 9.41 -22.85 -14.10
CA THR A 188 8.96 -21.72 -14.91
C THR A 188 7.43 -21.73 -15.06
N PHE A 189 6.83 -20.57 -15.28
CA PHE A 189 5.41 -20.42 -15.57
C PHE A 189 5.18 -19.75 -16.92
N ARG A 190 4.03 -20.04 -17.53
CA ARG A 190 3.67 -19.55 -18.86
C ARG A 190 2.95 -18.20 -18.76
N ARG A 191 2.85 -17.53 -19.91
CA ARG A 191 2.16 -16.25 -20.03
C ARG A 191 0.67 -16.38 -19.64
N GLU A 192 0.02 -17.47 -20.04
CA GLU A 192 -1.39 -17.71 -19.72
C GLU A 192 -1.63 -17.90 -18.21
N GLU A 193 -0.65 -18.47 -17.51
CA GLU A 193 -0.67 -18.60 -16.04
C GLU A 193 -0.50 -17.23 -15.36
N LEU A 194 0.38 -16.38 -15.90
CA LEU A 194 0.52 -14.98 -15.44
C LEU A 194 -0.80 -14.22 -15.62
N ASP A 195 -1.37 -14.27 -16.80
CA ASP A 195 -2.60 -13.54 -17.11
C ASP A 195 -3.76 -14.00 -16.19
N ALA A 196 -3.89 -15.30 -15.94
CA ALA A 196 -4.91 -15.86 -15.04
C ALA A 196 -4.70 -15.40 -13.58
N LEU A 197 -3.45 -15.35 -13.08
CA LEU A 197 -3.15 -14.88 -11.74
C LEU A 197 -3.38 -13.36 -11.59
N VAL A 198 -3.04 -12.60 -12.60
CA VAL A 198 -3.28 -11.13 -12.62
C VAL A 198 -4.78 -10.85 -12.63
N ASP A 199 -5.58 -11.54 -13.47
CA ASP A 199 -7.04 -11.36 -13.51
C ASP A 199 -7.67 -11.71 -12.16
N LEU A 200 -7.24 -12.80 -11.55
CA LEU A 200 -7.70 -13.22 -10.21
C LEU A 200 -7.37 -12.18 -9.15
N ALA A 201 -6.13 -11.68 -9.16
CA ALA A 201 -5.66 -10.66 -8.22
C ALA A 201 -6.39 -9.32 -8.39
N LEU A 202 -6.66 -8.88 -9.62
CA LEU A 202 -7.44 -7.66 -9.88
C LEU A 202 -8.88 -7.77 -9.34
N GLY A 203 -9.49 -8.94 -9.43
CA GLY A 203 -10.77 -9.22 -8.76
C GLY A 203 -10.71 -9.04 -7.24
N GLY A 204 -9.67 -9.59 -6.60
CA GLY A 204 -9.42 -9.42 -5.17
C GLY A 204 -9.13 -7.96 -4.78
N ILE A 205 -8.35 -7.24 -5.59
CA ILE A 205 -8.05 -5.81 -5.37
C ILE A 205 -9.33 -4.97 -5.45
N ALA A 206 -10.23 -5.24 -6.39
CA ALA A 206 -11.51 -4.55 -6.48
C ALA A 206 -12.37 -4.76 -5.22
N GLU A 207 -12.37 -5.97 -4.66
CA GLU A 207 -13.03 -6.29 -3.38
C GLU A 207 -12.40 -5.52 -2.22
N LEU A 208 -11.07 -5.57 -2.08
CA LEU A 208 -10.33 -4.83 -1.07
C LEU A 208 -10.59 -3.32 -1.16
N GLY A 209 -10.69 -2.77 -2.37
CA GLY A 209 -11.05 -1.37 -2.59
C GLY A 209 -12.45 -1.01 -2.09
N ARG A 210 -13.41 -1.93 -2.21
CA ARG A 210 -14.76 -1.74 -1.61
C ARG A 210 -14.69 -1.73 -0.08
N ILE A 211 -13.92 -2.62 0.50
CA ILE A 211 -13.70 -2.69 1.95
C ILE A 211 -13.00 -1.42 2.46
N GLN A 212 -11.94 -0.97 1.78
CA GLN A 212 -11.24 0.28 2.11
C GLN A 212 -12.20 1.49 2.07
N ARG A 213 -13.00 1.60 1.02
CA ARG A 213 -13.99 2.68 0.88
C ARG A 213 -15.03 2.66 2.00
N ALA A 214 -15.50 1.48 2.38
CA ALA A 214 -16.44 1.33 3.49
C ALA A 214 -15.80 1.72 4.84
N ALA A 215 -14.56 1.28 5.09
CA ALA A 215 -13.81 1.63 6.30
C ALA A 215 -13.47 3.13 6.40
N LEU A 216 -13.34 3.82 5.27
CA LEU A 216 -13.02 5.25 5.19
C LEU A 216 -14.26 6.13 4.97
N ALA A 217 -15.48 5.58 5.03
CA ALA A 217 -16.70 6.29 4.63
C ALA A 217 -16.89 7.64 5.36
N GLU A 218 -16.68 7.68 6.68
CA GLU A 218 -16.77 8.91 7.47
C GLU A 218 -15.69 9.93 7.05
N THR A 219 -14.44 9.47 6.96
CA THR A 219 -13.31 10.32 6.53
C THR A 219 -13.53 10.91 5.15
N LEU A 220 -14.01 10.11 4.19
CA LEU A 220 -14.27 10.58 2.83
C LEU A 220 -15.45 11.54 2.77
N ALA A 221 -16.50 11.34 3.58
CA ALA A 221 -17.61 12.28 3.67
C ALA A 221 -17.18 13.66 4.19
N GLU A 222 -16.26 13.72 5.17
CA GLU A 222 -15.69 14.98 5.67
C GLU A 222 -14.86 15.68 4.57
N VAL A 223 -14.05 14.93 3.83
CA VAL A 223 -13.27 15.42 2.69
C VAL A 223 -14.20 15.99 1.62
N ASP A 224 -15.24 15.26 1.22
CA ASP A 224 -16.21 15.69 0.21
C ASP A 224 -16.92 16.97 0.63
N ALA A 225 -17.28 17.11 1.91
CA ALA A 225 -17.92 18.31 2.45
C ALA A 225 -17.00 19.56 2.37
N VAL A 226 -15.68 19.40 2.54
CA VAL A 226 -14.71 20.49 2.37
C VAL A 226 -14.50 20.82 0.89
N LEU A 227 -14.39 19.80 0.03
CA LEU A 227 -14.20 20.00 -1.41
C LEU A 227 -15.40 20.66 -2.07
N ALA A 228 -16.61 20.36 -1.61
CA ALA A 228 -17.83 20.99 -2.10
C ALA A 228 -17.93 22.49 -1.73
N LYS A 229 -17.35 22.91 -0.60
CA LYS A 229 -17.34 24.31 -0.16
C LYS A 229 -16.23 25.15 -0.78
N SER A 230 -15.18 24.51 -1.27
CA SER A 230 -14.07 25.18 -1.93
C SER A 230 -13.90 24.51 -3.29
N ASP A 231 -13.58 25.25 -4.35
CA ASP A 231 -13.26 24.70 -5.68
C ASP A 231 -11.95 23.87 -5.68
N ARG A 232 -11.71 23.12 -4.59
CA ARG A 232 -10.50 22.35 -4.24
C ARG A 232 -10.56 20.93 -4.78
N ARG A 233 -11.15 20.72 -5.96
CA ARG A 233 -11.17 19.40 -6.62
C ARG A 233 -9.76 18.97 -7.01
N PRO A 234 -9.45 17.65 -6.98
CA PRO A 234 -8.19 17.16 -7.52
C PRO A 234 -8.06 17.56 -8.98
N ALA A 235 -6.83 17.81 -9.41
CA ALA A 235 -6.56 17.95 -10.85
C ALA A 235 -7.05 16.67 -11.55
N PRO A 236 -7.62 16.76 -12.76
CA PRO A 236 -7.97 15.58 -13.54
C PRO A 236 -6.75 14.65 -13.62
N ALA A 237 -7.00 13.34 -13.60
CA ALA A 237 -5.95 12.34 -13.80
C ALA A 237 -5.12 12.75 -15.01
N LYS A 238 -3.79 12.70 -14.88
CA LYS A 238 -2.90 13.05 -16.00
C LYS A 238 -3.31 12.22 -17.20
N ASP A 239 -3.52 12.92 -18.34
CA ASP A 239 -3.76 12.28 -19.62
C ASP A 239 -2.59 11.30 -19.88
N GLU A 240 -2.90 10.10 -20.36
CA GLU A 240 -1.90 9.03 -20.63
C GLU A 240 -0.74 9.50 -21.53
N SER A 241 -0.89 10.61 -22.24
CA SER A 241 0.14 11.23 -23.06
C SER A 241 1.33 11.81 -22.27
N ASP A 242 1.17 12.09 -20.98
CA ASP A 242 2.21 12.70 -20.13
C ASP A 242 3.09 11.68 -19.39
N LEU A 243 2.73 10.39 -19.41
CA LEU A 243 3.47 9.33 -18.71
C LEU A 243 4.71 8.85 -19.45
N TRP A 244 4.76 9.11 -20.77
CA TRP A 244 5.90 8.75 -21.61
C TRP A 244 6.34 10.00 -22.39
N GLY A 245 7.33 10.71 -21.86
CA GLY A 245 7.91 11.89 -22.51
C GLY A 245 8.12 11.61 -24.01
N ARG A 246 7.66 12.52 -24.85
CA ARG A 246 7.93 12.45 -26.30
C ARG A 246 9.42 12.49 -26.55
N PRO A 247 9.91 11.80 -27.61
CA PRO A 247 11.31 11.72 -27.95
C PRO A 247 11.93 13.09 -28.25
#